data_6092d1380ce270a5fdbb5e3d1c963f50
#
_entry.id   6092d1380ce270a5fdbb5e3d1c963f50
#
_cell.length_a   1.000
_cell.length_b   1.000
_cell.length_c   1.000
_cell.angle_alpha   90.00
_cell.angle_beta   90.00
_cell.angle_gamma   90.00
#
_symmetry.space_group_name_H-M   'P 1'
#
loop_
_entity.id
_entity.type
_entity.pdbx_description
1 polymer ?
#
loop_
_entity_poly.entity_id
_entity_poly.type
_entity_poly.pdbx_seq_one_letter_code
_entity_poly.pdbx_strand_id
1 'polypeptide(L)'
;MRFMMIVKANKDSEAGKMPSEELLAAMGKYNEELMKAGVLVDLSGLQPTSKGARIKFSKGEKMVIDGPFAETKELIGGYWIINVKSRQEALDWAKRAPAPFGEMEDGEIELRQFYEMEGFLPSEALDRAKEIEQELAKTRKQSH
;
A
#
# COMPACT_ATOMS: atom_id res chain seq x y z
N MET A 1 -3.00 -4.50 15.07
CA MET A 1 -2.78 -5.30 13.82
C MET A 1 -2.69 -4.35 12.64
N ARG A 2 -1.62 -4.46 11.87
CA ARG A 2 -1.44 -3.60 10.70
C ARG A 2 -1.86 -4.33 9.43
N PHE A 3 -2.53 -3.59 8.56
CA PHE A 3 -2.98 -4.08 7.25
C PHE A 3 -2.58 -3.11 6.17
N MET A 4 -2.29 -3.64 4.99
CA MET A 4 -2.14 -2.83 3.78
C MET A 4 -3.41 -2.97 2.96
N MET A 5 -4.00 -1.85 2.59
CA MET A 5 -5.08 -1.78 1.61
C MET A 5 -4.43 -1.42 0.28
N ILE A 6 -4.41 -2.35 -0.64
CA ILE A 6 -3.68 -2.26 -1.91
C ILE A 6 -4.67 -1.92 -3.03
N VAL A 7 -4.49 -0.76 -3.64
CA VAL A 7 -5.30 -0.36 -4.80
C VAL A 7 -4.69 -0.99 -6.03
N LYS A 8 -5.46 -1.84 -6.72
CA LYS A 8 -5.01 -2.44 -7.97
C LYS A 8 -5.05 -1.43 -9.10
N ALA A 9 -4.03 -1.46 -9.96
CA ALA A 9 -3.97 -0.62 -11.13
C ALA A 9 -4.98 -1.06 -12.21
N ASN A 10 -5.27 -0.17 -13.14
CA ASN A 10 -6.03 -0.49 -14.34
C ASN A 10 -5.31 0.11 -15.57
N LYS A 11 -5.88 -0.07 -16.75
CA LYS A 11 -5.29 0.44 -17.98
C LYS A 11 -5.09 1.96 -17.98
N ASP A 12 -6.07 2.69 -17.41
CA ASP A 12 -6.00 4.15 -17.34
C ASP A 12 -4.90 4.63 -16.41
N SER A 13 -4.78 4.02 -15.22
CA SER A 13 -3.72 4.39 -14.27
C SER A 13 -2.34 4.04 -14.82
N GLU A 14 -2.20 2.92 -15.54
CA GLU A 14 -0.96 2.54 -16.20
C GLU A 14 -0.62 3.48 -17.39
N ALA A 15 -1.62 4.06 -18.03
CA ALA A 15 -1.41 5.08 -19.06
C ALA A 15 -1.10 6.47 -18.49
N GLY A 16 -1.08 6.61 -17.16
CA GLY A 16 -0.79 7.89 -16.51
C GLY A 16 -1.98 8.83 -16.41
N LYS A 17 -3.18 8.35 -16.65
CA LYS A 17 -4.40 9.17 -16.52
C LYS A 17 -4.60 9.55 -15.07
N MET A 18 -4.74 10.85 -14.83
CA MET A 18 -4.95 11.38 -13.49
C MET A 18 -6.39 11.17 -13.04
N PRO A 19 -6.63 10.94 -11.74
CA PRO A 19 -7.99 10.86 -11.22
C PRO A 19 -8.73 12.19 -11.38
N SER A 20 -10.05 12.11 -11.46
CA SER A 20 -10.90 13.31 -11.51
C SER A 20 -10.78 14.11 -10.22
N GLU A 21 -11.13 15.39 -10.28
CA GLU A 21 -11.18 16.25 -9.10
C GLU A 21 -12.15 15.72 -8.04
N GLU A 22 -13.29 15.17 -8.49
CA GLU A 22 -14.28 14.56 -7.60
C GLU A 22 -13.70 13.35 -6.84
N LEU A 23 -12.95 12.50 -7.55
CA LEU A 23 -12.32 11.35 -6.94
C LEU A 23 -11.22 11.78 -5.96
N LEU A 24 -10.40 12.77 -6.32
CA LEU A 24 -9.40 13.31 -5.42
C LEU A 24 -10.01 13.89 -4.15
N ALA A 25 -11.14 14.58 -4.26
CA ALA A 25 -11.86 15.12 -3.10
C ALA A 25 -12.39 14.01 -2.21
N ALA A 26 -12.96 12.95 -2.81
CA ALA A 26 -13.46 11.80 -2.06
C ALA A 26 -12.34 11.05 -1.35
N MET A 27 -11.20 10.90 -2.00
CA MET A 27 -10.00 10.28 -1.40
C MET A 27 -9.47 11.11 -0.23
N GLY A 28 -9.41 12.43 -0.41
CA GLY A 28 -8.99 13.35 0.65
C GLY A 28 -9.87 13.25 1.88
N LYS A 29 -11.18 13.20 1.69
CA LYS A 29 -12.15 13.04 2.78
C LYS A 29 -11.97 11.71 3.50
N TYR A 30 -11.78 10.63 2.75
CA TYR A 30 -11.53 9.30 3.31
C TYR A 30 -10.23 9.27 4.13
N ASN A 31 -9.17 9.87 3.60
CA ASN A 31 -7.89 9.97 4.30
C ASN A 31 -8.03 10.74 5.63
N GLU A 32 -8.81 11.80 5.65
CA GLU A 32 -9.11 12.54 6.89
C GLU A 32 -9.86 11.68 7.90
N GLU A 33 -10.82 10.89 7.45
CA GLU A 33 -11.58 9.98 8.33
C GLU A 33 -10.66 8.96 8.98
N LEU A 34 -9.74 8.36 8.20
CA LEU A 34 -8.75 7.41 8.70
C LEU A 34 -7.83 8.08 9.73
N MET A 35 -7.39 9.29 9.45
CA MET A 35 -6.51 10.04 10.33
C MET A 35 -7.22 10.42 11.63
N LYS A 36 -8.44 10.91 11.56
CA LYS A 36 -9.24 11.28 12.74
C LYS A 36 -9.56 10.08 13.63
N ALA A 37 -9.76 8.91 13.00
CA ALA A 37 -9.97 7.67 13.74
C ALA A 37 -8.69 7.13 14.38
N GLY A 38 -7.53 7.71 14.05
CA GLY A 38 -6.24 7.29 14.61
C GLY A 38 -5.72 5.98 14.06
N VAL A 39 -6.25 5.51 12.92
CA VAL A 39 -5.86 4.22 12.33
C VAL A 39 -4.86 4.34 11.19
N LEU A 40 -4.69 5.53 10.61
CA LEU A 40 -3.82 5.72 9.45
C LEU A 40 -2.34 5.71 9.85
N VAL A 41 -1.56 4.81 9.25
CA VAL A 41 -0.10 4.73 9.44
C VAL A 41 0.63 5.39 8.28
N ASP A 42 0.23 5.09 7.05
CA ASP A 42 0.88 5.63 5.85
C ASP A 42 -0.06 5.50 4.65
N LEU A 43 0.19 6.27 3.62
CA LEU A 43 -0.53 6.19 2.35
C LEU A 43 0.33 6.77 1.23
N SER A 44 0.20 6.20 0.03
CA SER A 44 0.86 6.74 -1.16
C SER A 44 0.24 6.21 -2.44
N GLY A 45 0.33 7.02 -3.49
CA GLY A 45 0.08 6.57 -4.86
C GLY A 45 1.40 6.20 -5.52
N LEU A 46 1.33 5.30 -6.48
CA LEU A 46 2.49 4.86 -7.25
C LEU A 46 2.39 5.36 -8.70
N GLN A 47 3.53 5.72 -9.26
CA GLN A 47 3.64 6.04 -10.68
C GLN A 47 3.36 4.78 -11.53
N PRO A 48 2.96 4.93 -12.80
CA PRO A 48 2.80 3.78 -13.70
C PRO A 48 4.06 2.96 -13.81
N THR A 49 3.92 1.67 -14.13
CA THR A 49 5.07 0.76 -14.23
C THR A 49 6.02 1.10 -15.38
N SER A 50 5.59 1.94 -16.33
CA SER A 50 6.48 2.50 -17.37
C SER A 50 7.67 3.26 -16.76
N LYS A 51 7.55 3.74 -15.54
CA LYS A 51 8.61 4.44 -14.79
C LYS A 51 9.33 3.54 -13.79
N GLY A 52 8.97 2.27 -13.75
CA GLY A 52 9.53 1.31 -12.82
C GLY A 52 10.40 0.27 -13.50
N ALA A 53 10.91 -0.63 -12.69
CA ALA A 53 11.72 -1.75 -13.15
C ALA A 53 11.52 -2.95 -12.22
N ARG A 54 11.79 -4.13 -12.75
CA ARG A 54 11.87 -5.36 -11.96
C ARG A 54 13.29 -5.87 -11.99
N ILE A 55 13.75 -6.37 -10.86
CA ILE A 55 15.06 -7.03 -10.77
C ILE A 55 14.78 -8.51 -10.57
N LYS A 56 15.15 -9.29 -11.59
CA LYS A 56 14.93 -10.74 -11.59
C LYS A 56 16.20 -11.46 -11.13
N PHE A 57 16.04 -12.36 -10.18
CA PHE A 57 17.12 -13.18 -9.64
C PHE A 57 16.98 -14.59 -10.20
N SER A 58 18.02 -15.08 -10.87
CA SER A 58 18.03 -16.42 -11.44
C SER A 58 19.44 -16.98 -11.46
N LYS A 59 19.62 -18.16 -10.84
CA LYS A 59 20.89 -18.89 -10.83
C LYS A 59 22.10 -18.05 -10.41
N GLY A 60 21.90 -17.19 -9.40
CA GLY A 60 22.96 -16.31 -8.92
C GLY A 60 23.18 -15.04 -9.71
N GLU A 61 22.45 -14.86 -10.80
CA GLU A 61 22.52 -13.66 -11.64
C GLU A 61 21.35 -12.73 -11.35
N LYS A 62 21.53 -11.44 -11.63
CA LYS A 62 20.53 -10.40 -11.49
C LYS A 62 20.28 -9.74 -12.85
N MET A 63 19.02 -9.57 -13.19
CA MET A 63 18.63 -8.91 -14.44
C MET A 63 17.65 -7.78 -14.14
N VAL A 64 17.87 -6.61 -14.71
CA VAL A 64 16.96 -5.47 -14.62
C VAL A 64 16.05 -5.49 -15.84
N ILE A 65 14.74 -5.46 -15.60
CA ILE A 65 13.72 -5.43 -16.64
C ILE A 65 12.91 -4.16 -16.46
N ASP A 66 13.03 -3.23 -17.40
CA ASP A 66 12.26 -1.97 -17.37
C ASP A 66 10.79 -2.23 -17.71
N GLY A 67 9.88 -1.46 -17.04
CA GLY A 67 8.48 -1.46 -17.41
C GLY A 67 8.24 -0.80 -18.78
N PRO A 68 6.98 -0.76 -19.23
CA PRO A 68 5.78 -1.17 -18.53
C PRO A 68 5.57 -2.68 -18.49
N PHE A 69 4.72 -3.13 -17.53
CA PHE A 69 4.39 -4.55 -17.38
C PHE A 69 2.92 -4.76 -17.79
N ALA A 70 2.65 -5.90 -18.44
CA ALA A 70 1.40 -6.10 -19.17
C ALA A 70 0.19 -6.50 -18.32
N GLU A 71 0.39 -7.13 -17.17
CA GLU A 71 -0.69 -7.74 -16.40
C GLU A 71 -1.27 -6.78 -15.35
N THR A 72 -2.13 -5.86 -15.79
CA THR A 72 -2.67 -4.80 -14.94
C THR A 72 -3.36 -5.29 -13.67
N LYS A 73 -3.97 -6.47 -13.70
CA LYS A 73 -4.63 -7.05 -12.51
C LYS A 73 -3.65 -7.39 -11.38
N GLU A 74 -2.38 -7.53 -11.68
CA GLU A 74 -1.33 -7.83 -10.72
C GLU A 74 -0.57 -6.57 -10.28
N LEU A 75 -0.78 -5.45 -10.95
CA LEU A 75 -0.08 -4.21 -10.68
C LEU A 75 -0.77 -3.40 -9.59
N ILE A 76 0.02 -2.62 -8.87
CA ILE A 76 -0.45 -1.82 -7.74
C ILE A 76 -0.41 -0.34 -8.12
N GLY A 77 -1.53 0.37 -7.90
CA GLY A 77 -1.60 1.81 -8.15
C GLY A 77 -1.39 2.67 -6.91
N GLY A 78 -1.50 2.08 -5.72
CA GLY A 78 -1.31 2.81 -4.47
C GLY A 78 -1.70 1.96 -3.27
N TYR A 79 -1.59 2.55 -2.09
CA TYR A 79 -1.89 1.82 -0.87
C TYR A 79 -2.21 2.74 0.31
N TRP A 80 -2.91 2.19 1.28
CA TRP A 80 -2.98 2.71 2.65
C TRP A 80 -2.44 1.64 3.60
N ILE A 81 -1.75 2.07 4.64
CA ILE A 81 -1.39 1.19 5.75
C ILE A 81 -2.19 1.66 6.96
N ILE A 82 -2.94 0.75 7.57
CA ILE A 82 -3.77 1.03 8.73
C ILE A 82 -3.41 0.13 9.90
N ASN A 83 -3.59 0.65 11.11
CA ASN A 83 -3.42 -0.10 12.35
C ASN A 83 -4.78 -0.18 13.06
N VAL A 84 -5.32 -1.37 13.14
CA VAL A 84 -6.67 -1.62 13.66
C VAL A 84 -6.66 -2.79 14.64
N LYS A 85 -7.78 -3.02 15.31
CA LYS A 85 -7.88 -4.04 16.35
C LYS A 85 -8.24 -5.41 15.84
N SER A 86 -8.79 -5.51 14.62
CA SER A 86 -9.27 -6.78 14.07
C SER A 86 -9.27 -6.74 12.54
N ARG A 87 -9.33 -7.93 11.95
CA ARG A 87 -9.52 -8.08 10.50
C ARG A 87 -10.87 -7.50 10.08
N GLN A 88 -11.90 -7.66 10.89
CA GLN A 88 -13.23 -7.12 10.56
C GLN A 88 -13.20 -5.59 10.48
N GLU A 89 -12.53 -4.93 11.41
CA GLU A 89 -12.36 -3.48 11.36
C GLU A 89 -11.63 -3.04 10.09
N ALA A 90 -10.58 -3.78 9.69
CA ALA A 90 -9.86 -3.49 8.45
C ALA A 90 -10.76 -3.64 7.22
N LEU A 91 -11.58 -4.69 7.17
CA LEU A 91 -12.54 -4.90 6.08
C LEU A 91 -13.58 -3.78 6.03
N ASP A 92 -14.07 -3.34 7.18
CA ASP A 92 -15.05 -2.26 7.27
C ASP A 92 -14.46 -0.96 6.72
N TRP A 93 -13.21 -0.65 7.06
CA TRP A 93 -12.52 0.50 6.49
C TRP A 93 -12.31 0.37 4.97
N ALA A 94 -11.89 -0.79 4.51
CA ALA A 94 -11.67 -1.02 3.08
C ALA A 94 -12.97 -0.85 2.26
N LYS A 95 -14.11 -1.30 2.80
CA LYS A 95 -15.42 -1.12 2.15
C LYS A 95 -15.87 0.33 2.08
N ARG A 96 -15.39 1.17 2.99
CA ARG A 96 -15.72 2.60 3.04
C ARG A 96 -14.86 3.43 2.09
N ALA A 97 -13.80 2.86 1.55
CA ALA A 97 -12.95 3.58 0.60
C ALA A 97 -13.74 3.97 -0.64
N PRO A 98 -13.46 5.14 -1.24
CA PRO A 98 -14.04 5.47 -2.53
C PRO A 98 -13.65 4.43 -3.57
N ALA A 99 -14.53 4.16 -4.54
CA ALA A 99 -14.19 3.28 -5.65
C ALA A 99 -12.95 3.85 -6.37
N PRO A 100 -11.87 3.07 -6.55
CA PRO A 100 -10.57 3.62 -6.96
C PRO A 100 -10.55 4.39 -8.28
N PHE A 101 -11.48 4.08 -9.18
CA PHE A 101 -11.54 4.71 -10.51
C PHE A 101 -12.88 5.39 -10.77
N GLY A 102 -13.70 5.57 -9.73
CA GLY A 102 -15.04 6.14 -9.82
C GLY A 102 -16.11 5.06 -9.70
N GLU A 103 -17.31 5.45 -9.28
CA GLU A 103 -18.38 4.51 -8.94
C GLU A 103 -18.88 3.67 -10.12
N MET A 104 -18.72 4.17 -11.34
CA MET A 104 -19.17 3.47 -12.55
C MET A 104 -18.09 2.61 -13.18
N GLU A 105 -16.89 2.58 -12.62
CA GLU A 105 -15.76 1.82 -13.13
C GLU A 105 -15.41 0.65 -12.21
N ASP A 106 -14.95 -0.44 -12.81
CA ASP A 106 -14.46 -1.56 -12.01
C ASP A 106 -13.16 -1.19 -11.32
N GLY A 107 -13.04 -1.59 -10.06
CA GLY A 107 -11.85 -1.39 -9.27
C GLY A 107 -11.73 -2.46 -8.20
N GLU A 108 -10.55 -2.60 -7.64
CA GLU A 108 -10.30 -3.60 -6.61
C GLU A 108 -9.31 -3.07 -5.58
N ILE A 109 -9.62 -3.33 -4.32
CA ILE A 109 -8.70 -3.11 -3.20
C ILE A 109 -8.44 -4.46 -2.56
N GLU A 110 -7.17 -4.85 -2.50
CA GLU A 110 -6.75 -6.07 -1.82
C GLU A 110 -6.33 -5.72 -0.40
N LEU A 111 -6.78 -6.49 0.58
CA LEU A 111 -6.42 -6.32 1.98
C LEU A 111 -5.40 -7.39 2.37
N ARG A 112 -4.23 -6.98 2.87
CA ARG A 112 -3.18 -7.89 3.32
C ARG A 112 -2.68 -7.49 4.70
N GLN A 113 -2.63 -8.46 5.61
CA GLN A 113 -2.10 -8.23 6.96
C GLN A 113 -0.57 -8.29 6.94
N PHE A 114 0.06 -7.37 7.67
CA PHE A 114 1.50 -7.42 7.88
C PHE A 114 1.86 -8.52 8.86
N TYR A 115 3.05 -9.11 8.69
CA TYR A 115 3.63 -9.92 9.74
C TYR A 115 3.91 -9.06 10.96
N GLU A 116 3.62 -9.61 12.15
CA GLU A 116 4.04 -9.02 13.40
C GLU A 116 5.28 -9.76 13.90
N MET A 117 6.23 -9.03 14.49
CA MET A 117 7.50 -9.61 14.93
C MET A 117 7.31 -10.72 15.98
N GLU A 118 6.26 -10.63 16.77
CA GLU A 118 5.90 -11.61 17.79
C GLU A 118 5.55 -12.99 17.20
N GLY A 119 5.19 -13.05 15.93
CA GLY A 119 4.88 -14.29 15.23
C GLY A 119 6.10 -15.08 14.76
N PHE A 120 7.30 -14.50 14.88
CA PHE A 120 8.55 -15.15 14.47
C PHE A 120 9.23 -15.83 15.65
N LEU A 121 9.98 -16.91 15.39
CA LEU A 121 10.78 -17.57 16.42
C LEU A 121 11.88 -16.62 16.89
N PRO A 122 12.16 -16.56 18.22
CA PRO A 122 13.23 -15.71 18.75
C PRO A 122 14.58 -16.03 18.13
N SER A 123 15.33 -15.01 17.75
CA SER A 123 16.68 -15.11 17.20
C SER A 123 17.38 -13.76 17.28
N GLU A 124 18.70 -13.75 17.14
CA GLU A 124 19.48 -12.51 17.08
C GLU A 124 19.05 -11.66 15.87
N ALA A 125 18.78 -12.30 14.73
CA ALA A 125 18.31 -11.64 13.54
C ALA A 125 16.96 -10.96 13.78
N LEU A 126 16.05 -11.60 14.52
CA LEU A 126 14.76 -11.02 14.88
C LEU A 126 14.94 -9.82 15.82
N ASP A 127 15.82 -9.94 16.83
CA ASP A 127 16.10 -8.84 17.75
C ASP A 127 16.65 -7.62 17.00
N ARG A 128 17.55 -7.84 16.04
CA ARG A 128 18.09 -6.77 15.21
C ARG A 128 17.00 -6.15 14.32
N ALA A 129 16.11 -6.97 13.77
CA ALA A 129 14.97 -6.47 12.97
C ALA A 129 14.04 -5.57 13.79
N LYS A 130 13.76 -5.96 15.05
CA LYS A 130 12.98 -5.16 15.99
C LYS A 130 13.65 -3.82 16.30
N GLU A 131 14.97 -3.81 16.52
CA GLU A 131 15.74 -2.59 16.74
C GLU A 131 15.63 -1.63 15.55
N ILE A 132 15.79 -2.14 14.34
CA ILE A 132 15.68 -1.35 13.12
C ILE A 132 14.28 -0.75 12.99
N GLU A 133 13.25 -1.53 13.28
CA GLU A 133 11.86 -1.05 13.24
C GLU A 133 11.63 0.08 14.25
N GLN A 134 12.16 -0.06 15.46
CA GLN A 134 12.06 0.97 16.50
C GLN A 134 12.81 2.24 16.11
N GLU A 135 14.00 2.12 15.54
CA GLU A 135 14.78 3.27 15.04
C GLU A 135 14.03 4.01 13.93
N LEU A 136 13.42 3.28 12.99
CA LEU A 136 12.61 3.86 11.93
C LEU A 136 11.41 4.63 12.48
N ALA A 137 10.73 4.08 13.48
CA ALA A 137 9.60 4.74 14.12
C ALA A 137 10.00 6.08 14.76
N LYS A 138 11.17 6.11 15.43
CA LYS A 138 11.73 7.33 16.02
C LYS A 138 12.06 8.37 14.95
N THR A 139 12.67 7.96 13.85
CA THR A 139 13.02 8.84 12.73
C THR A 139 11.78 9.46 12.11
N ARG A 140 10.72 8.68 11.92
CA ARG A 140 9.43 9.18 11.41
C ARG A 140 8.83 10.25 12.31
N LYS A 141 8.90 10.06 13.64
CA LYS A 141 8.39 11.05 14.60
C LYS A 141 9.18 12.35 14.58
N GLN A 142 10.48 12.29 14.28
CA GLN A 142 11.35 13.48 14.23
C GLN A 142 11.18 14.28 12.95
N SER A 143 10.71 13.68 11.86
CA SER A 143 10.54 14.33 10.55
C SER A 143 9.20 15.04 10.38
N HIS A 144 8.35 15.00 11.39
CA HIS A 144 7.03 15.69 11.41
C HIS A 144 7.02 16.87 12.40
#